data_21eda8c3d1a4a46f57959e832d8d4d3d
#
_entry.id   21eda8c3d1a4a46f57959e832d8d4d3d
#
_cell.length_a   1.000
_cell.length_b   1.000
_cell.length_c   1.000
_cell.angle_alpha   90.00
_cell.angle_beta   90.00
_cell.angle_gamma   90.00
#
_symmetry.space_group_name_H-M   'P 1'
#
loop_
_entity.id
_entity.type
_entity.pdbx_description
1 polymer ?
#
loop_
_entity_poly.entity_id
_entity_poly.type
_entity_poly.pdbx_seq_one_letter_code
_entity_poly.pdbx_strand_id
1 'polypeptide(L)'
;VKRALVCAASCLLAVLVLVQPGSAAEPRLVGGVAADQPHAFTAALQTTQGEFFCGGSLVNPSWVVTAAHCVEGRAATSFTVRVGSNDRTQGGELVTPDRLVTHPDYTDTGTGGDIALVHFPAPVQAAPVPLGTATAVGTPVRLLGWGQTCPTPGCGTSPNVLQQLDTQLVDATKCTAPINASVELCTDNPGGNAGACYGDSGGPEVSQVDGHWVLLGVTSRPGNNSSTCATAPSIYTSAVAYAGWINQQLAPPPPPTPTPTPTPTP
;
A
#
# COMPACT_ATOMS: atom_id res chain seq x y z
N VAL A 1 60.56 66.56 -7.66
CA VAL A 1 59.17 66.15 -7.40
C VAL A 1 58.94 64.82 -8.08
N LYS A 2 58.93 63.74 -7.31
CA LYS A 2 58.63 62.34 -7.80
C LYS A 2 57.18 62.00 -7.51
N ARG A 3 56.40 61.74 -8.55
CA ARG A 3 55.04 61.27 -8.44
C ARG A 3 55.06 59.73 -8.43
N ALA A 4 54.59 59.10 -7.34
CA ALA A 4 54.38 57.67 -7.25
C ALA A 4 52.99 57.32 -7.84
N LEU A 5 52.96 56.38 -8.82
CA LEU A 5 51.74 55.77 -9.34
C LEU A 5 51.38 54.62 -8.40
N VAL A 6 50.20 54.65 -7.82
CA VAL A 6 49.60 53.54 -7.08
C VAL A 6 48.72 52.76 -8.06
N CYS A 7 49.16 51.55 -8.42
CA CYS A 7 48.31 50.59 -9.15
C CYS A 7 47.41 49.85 -8.16
N ALA A 8 46.07 50.11 -8.25
CA ALA A 8 45.11 49.30 -7.52
C ALA A 8 44.77 48.02 -8.33
N ALA A 9 45.22 46.89 -7.81
CA ALA A 9 44.86 45.57 -8.36
C ALA A 9 43.52 45.15 -7.79
N SER A 10 42.46 45.20 -8.63
CA SER A 10 41.15 44.63 -8.29
C SER A 10 41.15 43.12 -8.46
N CYS A 11 41.16 42.36 -7.37
CA CYS A 11 40.92 40.93 -7.36
C CYS A 11 39.44 40.64 -7.54
N LEU A 12 39.04 40.19 -8.72
CA LEU A 12 37.75 39.56 -8.92
C LEU A 12 37.78 38.15 -8.34
N LEU A 13 37.10 37.94 -7.20
CA LEU A 13 36.77 36.60 -6.71
C LEU A 13 35.64 36.03 -7.58
N ALA A 14 35.96 35.11 -8.47
CA ALA A 14 34.96 34.27 -9.13
C ALA A 14 34.42 33.25 -8.13
N VAL A 15 33.19 33.41 -7.66
CA VAL A 15 32.48 32.40 -6.86
C VAL A 15 32.07 31.28 -7.81
N LEU A 16 32.78 30.17 -7.76
CA LEU A 16 32.43 28.93 -8.46
C LEU A 16 31.25 28.29 -7.70
N VAL A 17 30.03 28.48 -8.17
CA VAL A 17 28.86 27.74 -7.68
C VAL A 17 28.99 26.31 -8.18
N LEU A 18 29.44 25.41 -7.31
CA LEU A 18 29.39 23.95 -7.54
C LEU A 18 27.92 23.54 -7.52
N VAL A 19 27.31 23.41 -8.69
CA VAL A 19 26.03 22.70 -8.84
C VAL A 19 26.32 21.24 -8.54
N GLN A 20 25.94 20.78 -7.35
CA GLN A 20 25.95 19.36 -7.03
C GLN A 20 24.95 18.68 -7.96
N PRO A 21 25.35 17.59 -8.68
CA PRO A 21 24.37 16.79 -9.39
C PRO A 21 23.41 16.24 -8.34
N GLY A 22 22.13 16.59 -8.47
CA GLY A 22 21.07 16.00 -7.65
C GLY A 22 21.19 14.49 -7.73
N SER A 23 21.32 13.83 -6.58
CA SER A 23 21.19 12.36 -6.53
C SER A 23 19.93 12.00 -7.25
N ALA A 24 20.05 11.30 -8.38
CA ALA A 24 18.90 10.64 -8.98
C ALA A 24 18.29 9.74 -7.90
N ALA A 25 17.05 9.99 -7.54
CA ALA A 25 16.33 9.15 -6.59
C ALA A 25 16.39 7.71 -7.12
N GLU A 26 16.96 6.78 -6.33
CA GLU A 26 16.98 5.38 -6.72
C GLU A 26 15.53 4.87 -6.87
N PRO A 27 15.20 4.14 -7.96
CA PRO A 27 13.86 3.63 -8.20
C PRO A 27 13.46 2.67 -7.06
N ARG A 28 12.22 2.83 -6.57
CA ARG A 28 11.69 2.13 -5.39
C ARG A 28 10.20 1.83 -5.61
N LEU A 29 9.64 0.69 -5.14
CA LEU A 29 8.72 -0.13 -5.91
C LEU A 29 9.46 -0.44 -7.20
N VAL A 30 9.61 -1.59 -7.70
CA VAL A 30 10.48 -1.72 -8.89
C VAL A 30 10.05 -0.69 -9.92
N GLY A 31 10.91 0.27 -10.25
CA GLY A 31 10.59 1.39 -11.15
C GLY A 31 9.81 2.57 -10.56
N GLY A 32 9.43 2.54 -9.27
CA GLY A 32 8.71 3.62 -8.60
C GLY A 32 9.61 4.76 -8.10
N VAL A 33 8.98 5.74 -7.45
CA VAL A 33 9.64 6.91 -6.82
C VAL A 33 9.10 7.11 -5.40
N ALA A 34 9.79 7.91 -4.58
CA ALA A 34 9.25 8.29 -3.28
C ALA A 34 7.88 8.99 -3.44
N ALA A 35 6.93 8.68 -2.56
CA ALA A 35 5.60 9.27 -2.59
C ALA A 35 5.68 10.80 -2.55
N ASP A 36 5.00 11.45 -3.49
CA ASP A 36 5.03 12.90 -3.71
C ASP A 36 4.18 13.70 -2.72
N GLN A 37 3.36 13.00 -1.94
CA GLN A 37 2.46 13.58 -0.95
C GLN A 37 2.19 12.61 0.21
N PRO A 38 1.66 13.07 1.35
CA PRO A 38 1.20 12.20 2.42
C PRO A 38 0.01 11.34 1.98
N HIS A 39 0.07 10.04 2.28
CA HIS A 39 -1.02 9.09 2.11
C HIS A 39 -1.38 8.50 3.47
N ALA A 40 -2.13 9.27 4.28
CA ALA A 40 -2.42 8.93 5.68
C ALA A 40 -3.14 7.58 5.87
N PHE A 41 -3.80 7.08 4.83
CA PHE A 41 -4.49 5.79 4.85
C PHE A 41 -3.57 4.58 4.67
N THR A 42 -2.31 4.76 4.25
CA THR A 42 -1.40 3.63 4.08
C THR A 42 -1.01 3.04 5.44
N ALA A 43 -0.97 1.72 5.49
CA ALA A 43 -0.64 0.97 6.69
C ALA A 43 0.55 0.05 6.44
N ALA A 44 1.51 0.04 7.37
CA ALA A 44 2.66 -0.86 7.36
C ALA A 44 2.47 -1.93 8.46
N LEU A 45 2.34 -3.19 8.05
CA LEU A 45 2.28 -4.33 8.95
C LEU A 45 3.70 -4.75 9.32
N GLN A 46 4.00 -4.81 10.61
CA GLN A 46 5.35 -5.02 11.13
C GLN A 46 5.34 -6.08 12.24
N THR A 47 6.39 -6.89 12.32
CA THR A 47 6.58 -7.74 13.50
C THR A 47 6.67 -6.89 14.76
N THR A 48 6.53 -7.49 15.93
CA THR A 48 6.71 -6.78 17.22
C THR A 48 8.14 -6.24 17.41
N GLN A 49 9.09 -6.67 16.59
CA GLN A 49 10.47 -6.17 16.53
C GLN A 49 10.64 -5.01 15.52
N GLY A 50 9.55 -4.64 14.79
CA GLY A 50 9.55 -3.55 13.80
C GLY A 50 9.96 -3.97 12.39
N GLU A 51 10.09 -5.26 12.11
CA GLU A 51 10.38 -5.75 10.77
C GLU A 51 9.12 -5.69 9.89
N PHE A 52 9.19 -4.96 8.80
CA PHE A 52 8.10 -4.81 7.84
C PHE A 52 7.90 -6.08 7.02
N PHE A 53 6.64 -6.50 6.80
CA PHE A 53 6.35 -7.68 6.00
C PHE A 53 5.21 -7.51 4.99
N CYS A 54 4.24 -6.59 5.22
CA CYS A 54 3.11 -6.34 4.33
C CYS A 54 2.61 -4.91 4.45
N GLY A 55 1.92 -4.45 3.40
CA GLY A 55 1.16 -3.21 3.40
C GLY A 55 -0.31 -3.41 3.78
N GLY A 56 -1.05 -2.30 3.82
CA GLY A 56 -2.49 -2.27 4.04
C GLY A 56 -3.08 -0.89 3.76
N SER A 57 -4.40 -0.79 3.85
CA SER A 57 -5.15 0.44 3.64
C SER A 57 -6.15 0.65 4.77
N LEU A 58 -6.07 1.77 5.48
CA LEU A 58 -7.07 2.18 6.45
C LEU A 58 -8.36 2.55 5.71
N VAL A 59 -9.43 1.79 5.88
CA VAL A 59 -10.74 2.01 5.23
C VAL A 59 -11.81 2.50 6.20
N ASN A 60 -11.53 2.44 7.50
CA ASN A 60 -12.33 2.94 8.59
C ASN A 60 -11.38 3.26 9.75
N PRO A 61 -11.65 4.22 10.66
CA PRO A 61 -10.74 4.54 11.75
C PRO A 61 -10.26 3.36 12.61
N SER A 62 -11.00 2.24 12.62
CA SER A 62 -10.63 1.02 13.36
C SER A 62 -10.34 -0.19 12.46
N TRP A 63 -10.26 -0.02 11.13
CA TRP A 63 -10.10 -1.14 10.22
C TRP A 63 -9.13 -0.88 9.08
N VAL A 64 -8.20 -1.80 8.91
CA VAL A 64 -7.28 -1.86 7.77
C VAL A 64 -7.63 -3.06 6.89
N VAL A 65 -7.70 -2.83 5.58
CA VAL A 65 -7.74 -3.90 4.56
C VAL A 65 -6.31 -4.26 4.19
N THR A 66 -6.01 -5.56 4.09
CA THR A 66 -4.73 -6.13 3.64
C THR A 66 -4.99 -7.42 2.85
N ALA A 67 -3.95 -8.09 2.37
CA ALA A 67 -4.07 -9.41 1.75
C ALA A 67 -4.26 -10.50 2.82
N ALA A 68 -5.05 -11.53 2.51
CA ALA A 68 -5.26 -12.66 3.41
C ALA A 68 -3.96 -13.41 3.70
N HIS A 69 -3.12 -13.64 2.67
CA HIS A 69 -1.84 -14.33 2.84
C HIS A 69 -0.87 -13.60 3.80
N CYS A 70 -1.07 -12.31 4.07
CA CYS A 70 -0.29 -11.55 5.03
C CYS A 70 -0.58 -11.93 6.49
N VAL A 71 -1.82 -12.31 6.78
CA VAL A 71 -2.32 -12.44 8.16
C VAL A 71 -2.88 -13.82 8.50
N GLU A 72 -3.10 -14.69 7.51
CA GLU A 72 -3.61 -16.04 7.76
C GLU A 72 -2.68 -16.82 8.69
N GLY A 73 -3.29 -17.55 9.63
CA GLY A 73 -2.57 -18.32 10.64
C GLY A 73 -1.83 -17.50 11.70
N ARG A 74 -1.90 -16.16 11.64
CA ARG A 74 -1.30 -15.29 12.65
C ARG A 74 -2.29 -14.98 13.78
N ALA A 75 -1.77 -14.80 15.00
CA ALA A 75 -2.52 -14.15 16.05
C ALA A 75 -2.53 -12.63 15.82
N ALA A 76 -3.66 -11.96 16.05
CA ALA A 76 -3.77 -10.50 15.87
C ALA A 76 -2.71 -9.73 16.70
N THR A 77 -2.42 -10.20 17.90
CA THR A 77 -1.43 -9.59 18.79
C THR A 77 0.02 -9.92 18.48
N SER A 78 0.30 -10.73 17.43
CA SER A 78 1.66 -11.14 17.07
C SER A 78 2.41 -10.11 16.20
N PHE A 79 1.76 -9.01 15.81
CA PHE A 79 2.34 -7.97 14.99
C PHE A 79 1.74 -6.60 15.34
N THR A 80 2.31 -5.55 14.78
CA THR A 80 1.83 -4.18 14.91
C THR A 80 1.55 -3.57 13.54
N VAL A 81 0.71 -2.55 13.50
CA VAL A 81 0.38 -1.79 12.28
C VAL A 81 0.71 -0.33 12.51
N ARG A 82 1.55 0.25 11.67
CA ARG A 82 1.77 1.70 11.63
C ARG A 82 0.89 2.31 10.55
N VAL A 83 0.13 3.34 10.90
CA VAL A 83 -0.79 4.04 10.00
C VAL A 83 -0.63 5.56 10.17
N GLY A 84 -0.91 6.33 9.13
CA GLY A 84 -0.84 7.81 9.18
C GLY A 84 0.56 8.39 8.92
N SER A 85 1.50 7.61 8.41
CA SER A 85 2.85 8.07 8.07
C SER A 85 3.34 7.48 6.76
N ASN A 86 4.02 8.30 5.95
CA ASN A 86 4.78 7.80 4.81
C ASN A 86 6.10 7.14 5.22
N ASP A 87 6.57 7.34 6.46
CA ASP A 87 7.75 6.65 7.01
C ASP A 87 7.28 5.52 7.93
N ARG A 88 7.52 4.27 7.50
CA ARG A 88 7.11 3.08 8.26
C ARG A 88 7.83 2.87 9.58
N THR A 89 8.89 3.66 9.86
CA THR A 89 9.69 3.55 11.08
C THR A 89 9.32 4.58 12.13
N GLN A 90 8.65 5.68 11.75
CA GLN A 90 8.33 6.79 12.65
C GLN A 90 7.07 7.54 12.21
N GLY A 91 6.58 8.38 13.10
CA GLY A 91 5.34 9.16 12.87
C GLY A 91 4.10 8.29 12.85
N GLY A 92 2.95 8.93 12.59
CA GLY A 92 1.65 8.26 12.62
C GLY A 92 1.35 7.59 13.96
N GLU A 93 0.53 6.54 13.89
CA GLU A 93 0.13 5.75 15.05
C GLU A 93 0.58 4.30 14.88
N LEU A 94 1.13 3.70 15.93
CA LEU A 94 1.51 2.30 15.98
C LEU A 94 0.51 1.55 16.86
N VAL A 95 -0.24 0.62 16.27
CA VAL A 95 -1.34 -0.07 16.92
C VAL A 95 -1.09 -1.58 16.92
N THR A 96 -1.38 -2.25 18.02
CA THR A 96 -1.48 -3.71 18.08
C THR A 96 -2.94 -4.09 17.77
N PRO A 97 -3.20 -4.87 16.72
CA PRO A 97 -4.55 -5.33 16.41
C PRO A 97 -5.11 -6.26 17.49
N ASP A 98 -6.44 -6.34 17.58
CA ASP A 98 -7.13 -7.27 18.48
C ASP A 98 -7.93 -8.36 17.73
N ARG A 99 -8.21 -8.16 16.43
CA ARG A 99 -8.96 -9.13 15.62
C ARG A 99 -8.53 -9.11 14.15
N LEU A 100 -8.54 -10.30 13.55
CA LEU A 100 -8.32 -10.53 12.13
C LEU A 100 -9.56 -11.21 11.53
N VAL A 101 -9.92 -10.82 10.30
CA VAL A 101 -11.02 -11.45 9.55
C VAL A 101 -10.51 -11.72 8.14
N THR A 102 -10.18 -12.98 7.84
CA THR A 102 -9.81 -13.42 6.50
C THR A 102 -11.07 -13.74 5.70
N HIS A 103 -11.09 -13.40 4.41
CA HIS A 103 -12.23 -13.75 3.56
C HIS A 103 -12.40 -15.28 3.49
N PRO A 104 -13.65 -15.83 3.62
CA PRO A 104 -13.86 -17.27 3.69
C PRO A 104 -13.48 -18.03 2.41
N ASP A 105 -13.46 -17.34 1.26
CA ASP A 105 -13.09 -17.95 -0.02
C ASP A 105 -11.56 -17.95 -0.25
N TYR A 106 -10.77 -17.44 0.68
CA TYR A 106 -9.32 -17.45 0.56
C TYR A 106 -8.77 -18.89 0.62
N THR A 107 -7.90 -19.20 -0.32
CA THR A 107 -7.08 -20.41 -0.32
C THR A 107 -5.70 -20.08 -0.88
N ASP A 108 -4.63 -20.72 -0.38
CA ASP A 108 -3.24 -20.46 -0.79
C ASP A 108 -2.97 -20.63 -2.29
N THR A 109 -3.78 -21.45 -2.97
CA THR A 109 -3.61 -21.78 -4.39
C THR A 109 -4.76 -21.29 -5.25
N GLY A 110 -5.75 -20.64 -4.65
CA GLY A 110 -6.96 -20.16 -5.32
C GLY A 110 -6.76 -18.86 -6.06
N THR A 111 -7.78 -18.51 -6.85
CA THR A 111 -7.96 -17.20 -7.46
C THR A 111 -9.12 -16.49 -6.78
N GLY A 112 -8.88 -15.27 -6.31
CA GLY A 112 -9.83 -14.52 -5.49
C GLY A 112 -9.73 -14.84 -4.00
N GLY A 113 -10.41 -14.05 -3.18
CA GLY A 113 -10.44 -14.19 -1.72
C GLY A 113 -9.17 -13.76 -0.99
N ASP A 114 -8.09 -13.38 -1.68
CA ASP A 114 -6.86 -12.90 -1.03
C ASP A 114 -7.04 -11.49 -0.47
N ILE A 115 -7.92 -11.38 0.53
CA ILE A 115 -8.26 -10.14 1.23
C ILE A 115 -8.59 -10.45 2.69
N ALA A 116 -8.15 -9.59 3.59
CA ALA A 116 -8.42 -9.68 5.02
C ALA A 116 -8.61 -8.29 5.62
N LEU A 117 -9.20 -8.28 6.80
CA LEU A 117 -9.41 -7.10 7.63
C LEU A 117 -8.67 -7.24 8.94
N VAL A 118 -8.02 -6.18 9.35
CA VAL A 118 -7.28 -6.03 10.61
C VAL A 118 -8.00 -4.99 11.45
N HIS A 119 -8.49 -5.37 12.64
CA HIS A 119 -9.22 -4.50 13.55
C HIS A 119 -8.32 -3.90 14.60
N PHE A 120 -8.53 -2.64 14.92
CA PHE A 120 -7.88 -1.91 15.99
C PHE A 120 -8.83 -1.77 17.20
N PRO A 121 -8.36 -1.99 18.42
CA PRO A 121 -9.19 -1.90 19.63
C PRO A 121 -9.71 -0.49 19.93
N ALA A 122 -9.08 0.54 19.32
CA ALA A 122 -9.49 1.93 19.38
C ALA A 122 -9.30 2.61 18.02
N PRO A 123 -10.16 3.58 17.66
CA PRO A 123 -10.02 4.30 16.39
C PRO A 123 -8.75 5.16 16.38
N VAL A 124 -8.08 5.19 15.22
CA VAL A 124 -6.93 6.07 14.94
C VAL A 124 -7.39 7.41 14.39
N GLN A 125 -6.49 8.41 14.42
CA GLN A 125 -6.76 9.76 13.90
C GLN A 125 -6.50 9.90 12.40
N ALA A 126 -5.76 8.96 11.81
CA ALA A 126 -5.48 8.97 10.37
C ALA A 126 -6.77 8.91 9.55
N ALA A 127 -6.81 9.67 8.46
CA ALA A 127 -7.97 9.69 7.55
C ALA A 127 -8.01 8.41 6.71
N PRO A 128 -9.12 7.64 6.71
CA PRO A 128 -9.27 6.45 5.90
C PRO A 128 -9.47 6.81 4.42
N VAL A 129 -9.14 5.86 3.52
CA VAL A 129 -9.46 5.91 2.10
C VAL A 129 -10.84 5.25 1.86
N PRO A 130 -11.75 5.89 1.14
CA PRO A 130 -13.01 5.26 0.75
C PRO A 130 -12.78 4.18 -0.31
N LEU A 131 -13.66 3.19 -0.37
CA LEU A 131 -13.67 2.20 -1.45
C LEU A 131 -14.12 2.85 -2.77
N GLY A 132 -13.48 2.48 -3.86
CA GLY A 132 -13.93 2.86 -5.20
C GLY A 132 -15.21 2.12 -5.62
N THR A 133 -15.77 2.51 -6.75
CA THR A 133 -17.03 1.96 -7.27
C THR A 133 -16.91 1.33 -8.66
N ALA A 134 -15.78 1.52 -9.34
CA ALA A 134 -15.57 1.02 -10.69
C ALA A 134 -14.10 0.70 -10.96
N THR A 135 -13.85 -0.31 -11.81
CA THR A 135 -12.53 -0.83 -12.18
C THR A 135 -12.47 -1.14 -13.67
N ALA A 136 -12.68 -0.13 -14.52
CA ALA A 136 -12.61 -0.30 -15.98
C ALA A 136 -11.14 -0.44 -16.46
N VAL A 137 -10.91 -1.23 -17.50
CA VAL A 137 -9.62 -1.27 -18.21
C VAL A 137 -9.25 0.12 -18.69
N GLY A 138 -7.98 0.50 -18.49
CA GLY A 138 -7.47 1.84 -18.78
C GLY A 138 -7.63 2.84 -17.64
N THR A 139 -8.28 2.47 -16.51
CA THR A 139 -8.34 3.35 -15.33
C THR A 139 -6.94 3.63 -14.82
N PRO A 140 -6.51 4.92 -14.72
CA PRO A 140 -5.25 5.28 -14.10
C PRO A 140 -5.25 4.90 -12.62
N VAL A 141 -4.18 4.27 -12.17
CA VAL A 141 -3.99 3.86 -10.77
C VAL A 141 -2.62 4.24 -10.26
N ARG A 142 -2.52 4.41 -8.95
CA ARG A 142 -1.28 4.57 -8.21
C ARG A 142 -1.11 3.41 -7.26
N LEU A 143 0.03 2.74 -7.35
CA LEU A 143 0.47 1.71 -6.42
C LEU A 143 1.26 2.40 -5.32
N LEU A 144 1.03 1.99 -4.06
CA LEU A 144 1.73 2.54 -2.91
C LEU A 144 2.28 1.41 -2.05
N GLY A 145 3.56 1.50 -1.65
CA GLY A 145 4.15 0.47 -0.81
C GLY A 145 5.56 0.75 -0.33
N TRP A 146 6.05 -0.13 0.52
CA TRP A 146 7.41 -0.15 1.06
C TRP A 146 8.15 -1.44 0.69
N GLY A 147 7.68 -2.14 -0.35
CA GLY A 147 8.28 -3.36 -0.83
C GLY A 147 9.68 -3.18 -1.41
N GLN A 148 10.29 -4.30 -1.81
CA GLN A 148 11.61 -4.34 -2.43
C GLN A 148 11.68 -3.47 -3.68
N THR A 149 12.83 -2.84 -3.88
CA THR A 149 13.05 -1.87 -4.96
C THR A 149 13.82 -2.44 -6.15
N CYS A 150 14.19 -3.69 -6.07
CA CYS A 150 14.87 -4.44 -7.11
C CYS A 150 14.15 -5.77 -7.35
N PRO A 151 14.19 -6.32 -8.59
CA PRO A 151 13.26 -7.37 -8.99
C PRO A 151 13.57 -8.76 -8.42
N THR A 152 14.82 -9.04 -8.02
CA THR A 152 15.24 -10.37 -7.60
C THR A 152 14.93 -10.60 -6.11
N PRO A 153 14.44 -11.77 -5.69
CA PRO A 153 14.19 -12.05 -4.28
C PRO A 153 15.40 -11.76 -3.39
N GLY A 154 15.19 -11.01 -2.30
CA GLY A 154 16.24 -10.67 -1.33
C GLY A 154 17.27 -9.66 -1.81
N CYS A 155 17.11 -9.05 -2.97
CA CYS A 155 17.96 -7.95 -3.41
C CYS A 155 17.56 -6.64 -2.69
N GLY A 156 18.53 -5.92 -2.15
CA GLY A 156 18.32 -4.64 -1.46
C GLY A 156 17.52 -4.76 -0.15
N THR A 157 17.12 -3.61 0.37
CA THR A 157 16.32 -3.47 1.58
C THR A 157 15.02 -2.74 1.26
N SER A 158 13.94 -3.11 1.95
CA SER A 158 12.67 -2.36 1.90
C SER A 158 12.89 -0.91 2.36
N PRO A 159 12.44 0.10 1.60
CA PRO A 159 12.62 1.51 1.95
C PRO A 159 11.84 1.86 3.22
N ASN A 160 12.35 2.85 3.98
CA ASN A 160 11.59 3.39 5.11
C ASN A 160 10.48 4.35 4.65
N VAL A 161 10.73 5.08 3.56
CA VAL A 161 9.79 6.05 3.00
C VAL A 161 8.90 5.39 1.96
N LEU A 162 7.59 5.64 2.04
CA LEU A 162 6.58 5.15 1.11
C LEU A 162 6.95 5.45 -0.33
N GLN A 163 6.74 4.49 -1.20
CA GLN A 163 6.97 4.60 -2.63
C GLN A 163 5.65 4.62 -3.39
N GLN A 164 5.67 5.23 -4.57
CA GLN A 164 4.56 5.26 -5.52
C GLN A 164 4.99 4.86 -6.91
N LEU A 165 4.07 4.25 -7.65
CA LEU A 165 4.19 3.97 -9.08
C LEU A 165 2.85 4.27 -9.75
N ASP A 166 2.84 5.19 -10.70
CA ASP A 166 1.66 5.48 -11.50
C ASP A 166 1.60 4.52 -12.71
N THR A 167 0.44 3.91 -12.91
CA THR A 167 0.18 2.92 -13.95
C THR A 167 -1.32 2.90 -14.30
N GLN A 168 -1.82 1.80 -14.84
CA GLN A 168 -3.24 1.64 -15.20
C GLN A 168 -3.71 0.20 -15.06
N LEU A 169 -5.02 0.01 -14.95
CA LEU A 169 -5.65 -1.29 -15.08
C LEU A 169 -5.59 -1.76 -16.53
N VAL A 170 -5.28 -3.04 -16.73
CA VAL A 170 -5.26 -3.67 -18.05
C VAL A 170 -6.20 -4.86 -18.11
N ASP A 171 -6.47 -5.34 -19.32
CA ASP A 171 -7.29 -6.52 -19.52
C ASP A 171 -6.70 -7.73 -18.76
N ALA A 172 -7.56 -8.54 -18.13
CA ALA A 172 -7.15 -9.69 -17.33
C ALA A 172 -6.27 -10.69 -18.10
N THR A 173 -6.41 -10.77 -19.44
CA THR A 173 -5.59 -11.63 -20.29
C THR A 173 -4.12 -11.21 -20.36
N LYS A 174 -3.77 -10.01 -19.88
CA LYS A 174 -2.37 -9.56 -19.75
C LYS A 174 -1.66 -10.19 -18.56
N CYS A 175 -2.39 -10.63 -17.56
CA CYS A 175 -1.89 -11.48 -16.49
C CYS A 175 -1.95 -12.93 -16.95
N THR A 176 -0.79 -13.59 -17.10
CA THR A 176 -0.70 -14.98 -17.63
C THR A 176 -0.79 -16.04 -16.52
N ALA A 177 -0.64 -15.65 -15.25
CA ALA A 177 -1.00 -16.48 -14.11
C ALA A 177 -2.52 -16.64 -14.03
N PRO A 178 -3.04 -17.70 -13.40
CA PRO A 178 -4.47 -17.86 -13.17
C PRO A 178 -5.05 -16.61 -12.46
N ILE A 179 -6.12 -16.04 -13.03
CA ILE A 179 -6.80 -14.85 -12.52
C ILE A 179 -8.31 -15.03 -12.59
N ASN A 180 -9.03 -14.61 -11.55
CA ASN A 180 -10.49 -14.52 -11.56
C ASN A 180 -10.91 -13.07 -11.80
N ALA A 181 -11.14 -12.71 -13.06
CA ALA A 181 -11.46 -11.34 -13.46
C ALA A 181 -12.75 -10.76 -12.85
N SER A 182 -13.58 -11.58 -12.17
CA SER A 182 -14.77 -11.07 -11.46
C SER A 182 -14.43 -10.42 -10.11
N VAL A 183 -13.30 -10.79 -9.51
CA VAL A 183 -12.88 -10.34 -8.17
C VAL A 183 -11.41 -9.95 -8.08
N GLU A 184 -10.68 -10.01 -9.20
CA GLU A 184 -9.27 -9.63 -9.27
C GLU A 184 -9.01 -8.66 -10.43
N LEU A 185 -8.01 -7.83 -10.28
CA LEU A 185 -7.56 -6.83 -11.24
C LEU A 185 -6.18 -7.20 -11.78
N CYS A 186 -5.97 -6.97 -13.07
CA CYS A 186 -4.65 -7.04 -13.69
C CYS A 186 -4.13 -5.61 -13.88
N THR A 187 -2.98 -5.30 -13.30
CA THR A 187 -2.40 -3.96 -13.27
C THR A 187 -1.11 -3.94 -14.05
N ASP A 188 -1.01 -3.03 -15.00
CA ASP A 188 0.10 -2.92 -15.96
C ASP A 188 1.46 -2.79 -15.28
N ASN A 189 2.51 -3.27 -15.96
CA ASN A 189 3.91 -3.07 -15.59
C ASN A 189 4.61 -2.13 -16.59
N PRO A 190 4.61 -0.82 -16.34
CA PRO A 190 5.15 0.17 -17.25
C PRO A 190 6.58 -0.15 -17.68
N GLY A 191 6.83 -0.07 -19.00
CA GLY A 191 8.14 -0.40 -19.60
C GLY A 191 8.54 -1.87 -19.50
N GLY A 192 7.68 -2.75 -18.98
CA GLY A 192 7.97 -4.18 -18.79
C GLY A 192 8.93 -4.49 -17.63
N ASN A 193 9.21 -3.51 -16.77
CA ASN A 193 10.20 -3.61 -15.70
C ASN A 193 9.85 -2.79 -14.44
N ALA A 194 8.59 -2.40 -14.28
CA ALA A 194 8.10 -1.68 -13.11
C ALA A 194 6.84 -2.35 -12.53
N GLY A 195 6.69 -2.36 -11.21
CA GLY A 195 5.53 -2.98 -10.56
C GLY A 195 5.75 -3.33 -9.09
N ALA A 196 4.75 -3.97 -8.50
CA ALA A 196 4.81 -4.46 -7.12
C ALA A 196 5.85 -5.57 -6.94
N CYS A 197 6.42 -5.64 -5.74
CA CYS A 197 7.43 -6.63 -5.37
C CYS A 197 7.24 -7.12 -3.93
N TYR A 198 8.17 -7.92 -3.44
CA TYR A 198 8.16 -8.49 -2.09
C TYR A 198 8.01 -7.41 -1.01
N GLY A 199 7.00 -7.53 -0.18
CA GLY A 199 6.63 -6.55 0.83
C GLY A 199 5.53 -5.57 0.40
N ASP A 200 5.22 -5.42 -0.91
CA ASP A 200 4.07 -4.62 -1.34
C ASP A 200 2.73 -5.34 -1.14
N SER A 201 2.75 -6.65 -0.89
CA SER A 201 1.58 -7.47 -0.54
C SER A 201 0.65 -6.78 0.45
N GLY A 202 -0.64 -6.78 0.18
CA GLY A 202 -1.65 -6.12 1.00
C GLY A 202 -1.73 -4.60 0.84
N GLY A 203 -0.73 -3.98 0.20
CA GLY A 203 -0.68 -2.54 -0.06
C GLY A 203 -1.75 -2.07 -1.04
N PRO A 204 -2.05 -0.75 -1.03
CA PRO A 204 -3.12 -0.17 -1.84
C PRO A 204 -2.76 0.03 -3.31
N GLU A 205 -3.72 -0.28 -4.17
CA GLU A 205 -3.89 0.27 -5.49
C GLU A 205 -5.04 1.29 -5.44
N VAL A 206 -4.74 2.55 -5.69
CA VAL A 206 -5.70 3.64 -5.59
C VAL A 206 -5.87 4.38 -6.92
N SER A 207 -7.03 5.00 -7.11
CA SER A 207 -7.30 5.91 -8.22
C SER A 207 -7.84 7.23 -7.69
N GLN A 208 -7.82 8.27 -8.53
CA GLN A 208 -8.45 9.55 -8.19
C GLN A 208 -9.82 9.66 -8.85
N VAL A 209 -10.81 9.99 -8.03
CA VAL A 209 -12.17 10.33 -8.47
C VAL A 209 -12.49 11.71 -7.89
N ASP A 210 -12.79 12.67 -8.76
CA ASP A 210 -13.06 14.07 -8.38
C ASP A 210 -12.00 14.68 -7.45
N GLY A 211 -10.72 14.35 -7.69
CA GLY A 211 -9.59 14.83 -6.90
C GLY A 211 -9.36 14.11 -5.57
N HIS A 212 -10.12 13.07 -5.25
CA HIS A 212 -10.00 12.27 -4.04
C HIS A 212 -9.51 10.85 -4.35
N TRP A 213 -8.63 10.34 -3.49
CA TRP A 213 -8.17 8.95 -3.58
C TRP A 213 -9.27 7.99 -3.17
N VAL A 214 -9.44 6.91 -3.95
CA VAL A 214 -10.31 5.77 -3.65
C VAL A 214 -9.54 4.47 -3.80
N LEU A 215 -9.80 3.48 -2.94
CA LEU A 215 -9.17 2.17 -2.99
C LEU A 215 -9.86 1.30 -4.05
N LEU A 216 -9.09 0.79 -5.01
CA LEU A 216 -9.57 -0.13 -6.02
C LEU A 216 -9.10 -1.56 -5.78
N GLY A 217 -7.85 -1.74 -5.37
CA GLY A 217 -7.22 -3.04 -5.26
C GLY A 217 -6.29 -3.19 -4.06
N VAL A 218 -6.02 -4.43 -3.73
CA VAL A 218 -5.11 -4.90 -2.68
C VAL A 218 -4.05 -5.77 -3.34
N THR A 219 -2.77 -5.44 -3.21
CA THR A 219 -1.66 -6.17 -3.83
C THR A 219 -1.67 -7.64 -3.41
N SER A 220 -1.74 -8.56 -4.38
CA SER A 220 -1.82 -10.01 -4.12
C SER A 220 -0.57 -10.76 -4.60
N ARG A 221 -0.35 -10.84 -5.92
CA ARG A 221 0.71 -11.71 -6.47
C ARG A 221 1.18 -11.25 -7.87
N PRO A 222 2.34 -11.76 -8.36
CA PRO A 222 2.77 -11.50 -9.73
C PRO A 222 1.83 -12.16 -10.75
N GLY A 223 1.56 -11.47 -11.85
CA GLY A 223 0.64 -11.93 -12.89
C GLY A 223 1.22 -12.96 -13.87
N ASN A 224 2.44 -13.46 -13.63
CA ASN A 224 3.08 -14.50 -14.44
C ASN A 224 3.67 -15.65 -13.60
N ASN A 225 3.36 -15.71 -12.30
CA ASN A 225 3.94 -16.65 -11.31
C ASN A 225 5.48 -16.62 -11.24
N SER A 226 6.13 -15.56 -11.73
CA SER A 226 7.59 -15.40 -11.63
C SER A 226 7.99 -14.94 -10.24
N SER A 227 9.07 -15.50 -9.71
CA SER A 227 9.73 -14.97 -8.50
C SER A 227 10.51 -13.68 -8.75
N THR A 228 10.75 -13.32 -10.02
CA THR A 228 11.35 -12.03 -10.39
C THR A 228 10.23 -11.02 -10.57
N CYS A 229 10.22 -9.99 -9.72
CA CYS A 229 9.19 -8.96 -9.73
C CYS A 229 9.22 -8.11 -11.01
N ALA A 230 8.10 -7.47 -11.32
CA ALA A 230 7.97 -6.48 -12.38
C ALA A 230 8.34 -6.97 -13.80
N THR A 231 8.34 -8.28 -14.02
CA THR A 231 8.54 -8.88 -15.36
C THR A 231 7.23 -9.12 -16.12
N ALA A 232 6.11 -8.82 -15.48
CA ALA A 232 4.75 -8.87 -16.00
C ALA A 232 3.83 -7.98 -15.17
N PRO A 233 2.59 -7.71 -15.65
CA PRO A 233 1.54 -7.11 -14.84
C PRO A 233 1.36 -7.83 -13.51
N SER A 234 0.86 -7.13 -12.50
CA SER A 234 0.59 -7.68 -11.16
C SER A 234 -0.91 -7.94 -10.97
N ILE A 235 -1.25 -8.94 -10.15
CA ILE A 235 -2.64 -9.23 -9.77
C ILE A 235 -2.94 -8.58 -8.43
N TYR A 236 -4.05 -7.86 -8.39
CA TYR A 236 -4.63 -7.22 -7.20
C TYR A 236 -5.99 -7.83 -6.90
N THR A 237 -6.30 -8.06 -5.62
CA THR A 237 -7.65 -8.40 -5.22
C THR A 237 -8.53 -7.16 -5.27
N SER A 238 -9.67 -7.20 -5.97
CA SER A 238 -10.55 -6.04 -6.17
C SER A 238 -11.28 -5.66 -4.87
N ALA A 239 -10.89 -4.57 -4.23
CA ALA A 239 -11.61 -4.01 -3.08
C ALA A 239 -13.04 -3.59 -3.46
N VAL A 240 -13.26 -3.23 -4.73
CA VAL A 240 -14.59 -2.88 -5.28
C VAL A 240 -15.49 -4.10 -5.34
N ALA A 241 -15.00 -5.24 -5.83
CA ALA A 241 -15.76 -6.48 -5.88
C ALA A 241 -16.10 -7.00 -4.47
N TYR A 242 -15.19 -6.82 -3.53
CA TYR A 242 -15.38 -7.22 -2.12
C TYR A 242 -15.98 -6.13 -1.23
N ALA A 243 -16.44 -4.99 -1.78
CA ALA A 243 -17.00 -3.89 -0.99
C ALA A 243 -18.17 -4.31 -0.10
N GLY A 244 -19.03 -5.22 -0.60
CA GLY A 244 -20.14 -5.75 0.20
C GLY A 244 -19.68 -6.49 1.45
N TRP A 245 -18.67 -7.38 1.30
CA TRP A 245 -18.09 -8.10 2.43
C TRP A 245 -17.36 -7.17 3.38
N ILE A 246 -16.53 -6.25 2.86
CA ILE A 246 -15.82 -5.25 3.68
C ILE A 246 -16.84 -4.48 4.53
N ASN A 247 -17.86 -3.87 3.90
CA ASN A 247 -18.86 -3.06 4.60
C ASN A 247 -19.64 -3.86 5.65
N GLN A 248 -19.91 -5.15 5.41
CA GLN A 248 -20.53 -6.03 6.40
C GLN A 248 -19.70 -6.17 7.66
N GLN A 249 -18.37 -6.30 7.52
CA GLN A 249 -17.46 -6.41 8.67
C GLN A 249 -17.28 -5.08 9.42
N LEU A 250 -17.38 -3.94 8.71
CA LEU A 250 -17.28 -2.61 9.29
C LEU A 250 -18.54 -2.20 10.06
N ALA A 251 -19.67 -2.87 9.82
CA ALA A 251 -20.92 -2.56 10.49
C ALA A 251 -20.84 -2.84 12.00
N PRO A 252 -21.45 -1.98 12.86
CA PRO A 252 -21.55 -2.28 14.29
C PRO A 252 -22.25 -3.62 14.51
N PRO A 253 -21.89 -4.37 15.57
CA PRO A 253 -22.64 -5.58 15.94
C PRO A 253 -24.13 -5.27 16.08
N PRO A 254 -25.01 -6.16 15.63
CA PRO A 254 -26.45 -5.95 15.85
C PRO A 254 -26.74 -5.81 17.35
N PRO A 255 -27.71 -4.98 17.73
CA PRO A 255 -28.12 -4.85 19.12
C PRO A 255 -28.45 -6.23 19.70
N PRO A 256 -28.12 -6.50 20.97
CA PRO A 256 -28.46 -7.77 21.61
C PRO A 256 -29.97 -8.01 21.51
N THR A 257 -30.35 -9.18 21.02
CA THR A 257 -31.77 -9.59 20.99
C THR A 257 -32.33 -9.50 22.40
N PRO A 258 -33.46 -8.81 22.63
CA PRO A 258 -34.01 -8.68 23.96
C PRO A 258 -34.29 -10.09 24.53
N THR A 259 -33.73 -10.36 25.69
CA THR A 259 -34.00 -11.60 26.42
C THR A 259 -35.50 -11.69 26.71
N PRO A 260 -36.18 -12.80 26.35
CA PRO A 260 -37.58 -12.92 26.59
C PRO A 260 -37.84 -12.75 28.09
N THR A 261 -38.71 -11.80 28.46
CA THR A 261 -39.16 -11.58 29.81
C THR A 261 -39.82 -12.88 30.30
N PRO A 262 -39.41 -13.44 31.45
CA PRO A 262 -40.04 -14.64 31.97
C PRO A 262 -41.53 -14.39 32.18
N THR A 263 -42.37 -15.23 31.57
CA THR A 263 -43.81 -15.20 31.73
C THR A 263 -44.12 -15.52 33.23
N PRO A 264 -44.91 -14.68 33.92
CA PRO A 264 -45.26 -15.01 35.28
C PRO A 264 -46.00 -16.34 35.30
N THR A 265 -45.55 -17.30 36.11
CA THR A 265 -46.24 -18.56 36.36
C THR A 265 -47.46 -18.27 37.19
N PRO A 266 -48.66 -18.82 36.84
CA PRO A 266 -49.90 -18.60 37.58
C PRO A 266 -49.90 -19.14 39.04
#